data_dcfdc9a75e1ae927df784d0ed31f5275
#
_entry.id   dcfdc9a75e1ae927df784d0ed31f5275
#
_cell.length_a   1.000
_cell.length_b   1.000
_cell.length_c   1.000
_cell.angle_alpha   90.00
_cell.angle_beta   90.00
_cell.angle_gamma   90.00
#
_symmetry.space_group_name_H-M   'P 1'
#
loop_
_entity.id
_entity.type
_entity.pdbx_description
1 polymer ?
#
loop_
_entity_poly.entity_id
_entity_poly.type
_entity_poly.pdbx_seq_one_letter_code
_entity_poly.pdbx_strand_id
1 'polypeptide(L)'
;MVSPEAPLISNLSVLENCALILMFRRRMKKKAANETVMTGLEALGLAGLADRRNPDLTDEERFAVLVLRAVMVENNAVAIDRPFQIVPDSADASFIRRTLSLLKDRLHECVVFDYTWNRERYGEV
;
A
#
# COMPACT_ATOMS: atom_id res chain seq x y z
N MET A 1 5.86 6.18 -4.03
CA MET A 1 5.78 5.09 -5.04
C MET A 1 5.73 3.74 -4.35
N VAL A 2 4.91 2.85 -4.84
CA VAL A 2 4.89 1.44 -4.43
C VAL A 2 5.82 0.68 -5.37
N SER A 3 6.87 0.06 -4.84
CA SER A 3 7.91 -0.58 -5.64
C SER A 3 8.54 -1.74 -4.88
N PRO A 4 8.99 -2.80 -5.59
CA PRO A 4 9.75 -3.88 -4.96
C PRO A 4 11.04 -3.40 -4.28
N GLU A 5 11.60 -2.29 -4.72
CA GLU A 5 12.83 -1.71 -4.15
C GLU A 5 12.58 -0.83 -2.92
N ALA A 6 11.32 -0.58 -2.56
CA ALA A 6 10.95 0.22 -1.40
C ALA A 6 10.05 -0.55 -0.44
N PRO A 7 10.55 -1.64 0.16
CA PRO A 7 9.75 -2.49 1.03
C PRO A 7 9.40 -1.80 2.35
N LEU A 8 8.55 -2.43 3.12
CA LEU A 8 8.29 -2.02 4.51
C LEU A 8 9.56 -2.22 5.34
N ILE A 9 9.78 -1.31 6.29
CA ILE A 9 10.86 -1.45 7.26
C ILE A 9 10.51 -2.60 8.20
N SER A 10 11.32 -3.66 8.20
CA SER A 10 10.94 -4.95 8.79
C SER A 10 10.94 -4.95 10.32
N ASN A 11 11.69 -4.06 10.97
CA ASN A 11 11.68 -3.97 12.44
C ASN A 11 10.64 -2.97 12.99
N LEU A 12 9.83 -2.38 12.12
CA LEU A 12 8.70 -1.54 12.50
C LEU A 12 7.39 -2.26 12.22
N SER A 13 6.37 -1.94 13.00
CA SER A 13 5.02 -2.45 12.76
C SER A 13 4.41 -1.82 11.49
N VAL A 14 3.32 -2.39 11.02
CA VAL A 14 2.50 -1.82 9.94
C VAL A 14 2.11 -0.39 10.28
N LEU A 15 1.58 -0.17 11.49
CA LEU A 15 1.19 1.15 11.96
C LEU A 15 2.35 2.13 11.91
N GLU A 16 3.50 1.75 12.45
CA GLU A 16 4.69 2.60 12.48
C GLU A 16 5.22 2.93 11.09
N ASN A 17 5.23 1.97 10.17
CA ASN A 17 5.66 2.20 8.79
C ASN A 17 4.87 3.32 8.11
N CYS A 18 3.57 3.40 8.37
CA CYS A 18 2.71 4.42 7.77
C CYS A 18 2.69 5.71 8.58
N ALA A 19 2.65 5.61 9.91
CA ALA A 19 2.56 6.79 10.78
C ALA A 19 3.80 7.66 10.72
N LEU A 20 4.99 7.07 10.61
CA LEU A 20 6.24 7.82 10.49
C LEU A 20 6.24 8.78 9.30
N ILE A 21 5.65 8.37 8.18
CA ILE A 21 5.54 9.23 7.00
C ILE A 21 4.72 10.48 7.31
N LEU A 22 3.59 10.32 7.98
CA LEU A 22 2.75 11.45 8.36
C LEU A 22 3.43 12.37 9.35
N MET A 23 4.17 11.81 10.30
CA MET A 23 4.91 12.59 11.29
C MET A 23 6.02 13.41 10.63
N PHE A 24 6.77 12.84 9.70
CA PHE A 24 7.88 13.53 9.03
C PHE A 24 7.43 14.46 7.91
N ARG A 25 6.53 14.00 7.05
CA ARG A 25 6.12 14.74 5.85
C ARG A 25 5.05 15.78 6.11
N ARG A 26 4.13 15.49 7.04
CA ARG A 26 3.00 16.37 7.34
C ARG A 26 3.06 16.96 8.74
N ARG A 27 4.15 16.72 9.46
CA ARG A 27 4.37 17.23 10.81
C ARG A 27 3.22 16.90 11.77
N MET A 28 2.58 15.77 11.58
CA MET A 28 1.51 15.32 12.46
C MET A 28 2.10 14.80 13.77
N LYS A 29 1.35 15.03 14.86
CA LYS A 29 1.68 14.41 16.14
C LYS A 29 1.39 12.93 16.08
N LYS A 30 2.11 12.14 16.87
CA LYS A 30 2.02 10.68 16.86
C LYS A 30 0.59 10.18 17.00
N LYS A 31 -0.18 10.74 17.94
CA LYS A 31 -1.57 10.33 18.16
C LYS A 31 -2.43 10.54 16.92
N ALA A 32 -2.34 11.72 16.31
CA ALA A 32 -3.09 12.04 15.10
C ALA A 32 -2.65 11.17 13.92
N ALA A 33 -1.34 10.94 13.77
CA ALA A 33 -0.81 10.07 12.72
C ALA A 33 -1.33 8.63 12.88
N ASN A 34 -1.28 8.08 14.08
CA ASN A 34 -1.79 6.74 14.36
C ASN A 34 -3.28 6.62 14.06
N GLU A 35 -4.08 7.60 14.44
CA GLU A 35 -5.52 7.61 14.15
C GLU A 35 -5.79 7.64 12.65
N THR A 36 -5.05 8.44 11.91
CA THR A 36 -5.19 8.53 10.45
C THR A 36 -4.84 7.19 9.79
N VAL A 37 -3.74 6.56 10.21
CA VAL A 37 -3.35 5.26 9.68
C VAL A 37 -4.38 4.19 10.02
N MET A 38 -4.87 4.16 11.25
CA MET A 38 -5.89 3.18 11.65
C MET A 38 -7.16 3.31 10.82
N THR A 39 -7.59 4.53 10.53
CA THR A 39 -8.74 4.76 9.64
C THR A 39 -8.49 4.18 8.24
N GLY A 40 -7.29 4.34 7.71
CA GLY A 40 -6.90 3.74 6.43
C GLY A 40 -6.86 2.21 6.48
N LEU A 41 -6.33 1.63 7.55
CA LEU A 41 -6.31 0.19 7.74
C LEU A 41 -7.73 -0.38 7.88
N GLU A 42 -8.61 0.32 8.57
CA GLU A 42 -10.02 -0.07 8.66
C GLU A 42 -10.68 -0.09 7.27
N ALA A 43 -10.41 0.93 6.45
CA ALA A 43 -10.92 0.97 5.08
C ALA A 43 -10.47 -0.22 4.24
N LEU A 44 -9.24 -0.71 4.48
CA LEU A 44 -8.70 -1.89 3.82
C LEU A 44 -9.17 -3.21 4.44
N GLY A 45 -9.87 -3.16 5.59
CA GLY A 45 -10.21 -4.36 6.34
C GLY A 45 -9.01 -4.99 7.05
N LEU A 46 -7.95 -4.21 7.32
CA LEU A 46 -6.68 -4.69 7.85
C LEU A 46 -6.34 -4.10 9.23
N ALA A 47 -7.31 -3.57 9.95
CA ALA A 47 -7.06 -2.97 11.27
C ALA A 47 -6.38 -3.93 12.25
N GLY A 48 -6.68 -5.23 12.17
CA GLY A 48 -6.06 -6.25 13.00
C GLY A 48 -4.58 -6.49 12.72
N LEU A 49 -4.03 -5.93 11.66
CA LEU A 49 -2.62 -6.08 11.29
C LEU A 49 -1.74 -4.94 11.79
N ALA A 50 -2.29 -3.95 12.49
CA ALA A 50 -1.57 -2.73 12.86
C ALA A 50 -0.24 -3.00 13.60
N ASP A 51 -0.22 -4.01 14.47
CA ASP A 51 0.96 -4.36 15.27
C ASP A 51 1.86 -5.40 14.61
N ARG A 52 1.48 -5.92 13.45
CA ARG A 52 2.29 -6.91 12.73
C ARG A 52 3.46 -6.27 12.03
N ARG A 53 4.47 -7.08 11.75
CA ARG A 53 5.67 -6.67 11.00
C ARG A 53 5.69 -7.34 9.64
N ASN A 54 6.51 -6.83 8.74
CA ASN A 54 6.58 -7.29 7.36
C ASN A 54 6.63 -8.82 7.18
N PRO A 55 7.46 -9.59 7.92
CA PRO A 55 7.50 -11.04 7.72
C PRO A 55 6.19 -11.78 8.05
N ASP A 56 5.31 -11.17 8.83
CA ASP A 56 4.06 -11.78 9.27
C ASP A 56 2.87 -11.42 8.37
N LEU A 57 3.13 -10.78 7.24
CA LEU A 57 2.10 -10.38 6.28
C LEU A 57 2.10 -11.33 5.08
N THR A 58 0.92 -11.57 4.51
CA THR A 58 0.83 -12.17 3.18
C THR A 58 1.27 -11.14 2.14
N ASP A 59 1.57 -11.60 0.92
CA ASP A 59 1.97 -10.71 -0.16
C ASP A 59 0.90 -9.68 -0.48
N GLU A 60 -0.38 -10.09 -0.52
CA GLU A 60 -1.48 -9.15 -0.77
C GLU A 60 -1.67 -8.14 0.35
N GLU A 61 -1.54 -8.57 1.60
CA GLU A 61 -1.59 -7.67 2.75
C GLU A 61 -0.46 -6.65 2.69
N ARG A 62 0.74 -7.12 2.39
CA ARG A 62 1.92 -6.26 2.23
C ARG A 62 1.72 -5.24 1.13
N PHE A 63 1.19 -5.66 -0.01
CA PHE A 63 0.87 -4.76 -1.12
C PHE A 63 -0.11 -3.67 -0.67
N ALA A 64 -1.19 -4.04 -0.01
CA ALA A 64 -2.20 -3.08 0.46
C ALA A 64 -1.60 -2.06 1.43
N VAL A 65 -0.73 -2.50 2.35
CA VAL A 65 -0.05 -1.61 3.29
C VAL A 65 0.92 -0.66 2.56
N LEU A 66 1.63 -1.16 1.55
CA LEU A 66 2.51 -0.32 0.73
C LEU A 66 1.73 0.77 -0.02
N VAL A 67 0.56 0.44 -0.54
CA VAL A 67 -0.32 1.43 -1.19
C VAL A 67 -0.79 2.47 -0.17
N LEU A 68 -1.21 2.03 1.01
CA LEU A 68 -1.62 2.95 2.08
C LEU A 68 -0.48 3.91 2.45
N ARG A 69 0.73 3.39 2.64
CA ARG A 69 1.91 4.21 2.93
C ARG A 69 2.16 5.25 1.83
N ALA A 70 2.03 4.84 0.58
CA ALA A 70 2.22 5.74 -0.57
C ALA A 70 1.15 6.84 -0.63
N VAL A 71 -0.10 6.52 -0.33
CA VAL A 71 -1.19 7.52 -0.25
C VAL A 71 -0.86 8.60 0.78
N MET A 72 -0.24 8.21 1.90
CA MET A 72 0.16 9.15 2.97
C MET A 72 1.28 10.11 2.51
N VAL A 73 2.15 9.66 1.59
CA VAL A 73 3.28 10.46 1.07
C VAL A 73 2.83 11.40 -0.04
N GLU A 74 2.11 10.85 -1.03
CA GLU A 74 1.95 11.44 -2.36
C GLU A 74 0.68 12.32 -2.50
N ASN A 75 0.10 12.73 -1.40
CA ASN A 75 -1.05 13.63 -1.43
C ASN A 75 -2.20 13.09 -2.32
N ASN A 76 -2.54 11.82 -2.12
CA ASN A 76 -3.62 11.10 -2.82
C ASN A 76 -3.29 10.67 -4.26
N ALA A 77 -2.05 10.81 -4.70
CA ALA A 77 -1.59 10.24 -5.97
C ALA A 77 -0.64 9.09 -5.68
N VAL A 78 -0.77 7.98 -6.42
CA VAL A 78 0.07 6.79 -6.21
C VAL A 78 0.60 6.28 -7.54
N ALA A 79 1.90 6.03 -7.59
CA ALA A 79 2.54 5.28 -8.67
C ALA A 79 2.90 3.88 -8.15
N ILE A 80 2.50 2.86 -8.89
CA ILE A 80 2.77 1.45 -8.56
C ILE A 80 3.69 0.89 -9.63
N ASP A 81 4.84 0.39 -9.21
CA ASP A 81 5.85 -0.17 -10.12
C ASP A 81 5.97 -1.67 -9.91
N ARG A 82 5.79 -2.43 -10.98
CA ARG A 82 5.95 -3.88 -11.01
C ARG A 82 5.24 -4.59 -9.85
N PRO A 83 3.93 -4.42 -9.71
CA PRO A 83 3.19 -4.99 -8.57
C PRO A 83 3.26 -6.51 -8.48
N PHE A 84 3.45 -7.21 -9.61
CA PHE A 84 3.58 -8.67 -9.61
C PHE A 84 4.93 -9.16 -9.07
N GLN A 85 5.89 -8.29 -8.82
CA GLN A 85 7.08 -8.64 -8.06
C GLN A 85 6.84 -8.57 -6.55
N ILE A 86 5.78 -7.88 -6.13
CA ILE A 86 5.35 -7.85 -4.73
C ILE A 86 4.38 -9.00 -4.44
N VAL A 87 3.50 -9.31 -5.40
CA VAL A 87 2.50 -10.38 -5.30
C VAL A 87 2.67 -11.33 -6.49
N PRO A 88 3.74 -12.14 -6.51
CA PRO A 88 4.12 -12.93 -7.68
C PRO A 88 3.14 -14.05 -8.01
N ASP A 89 2.41 -14.57 -7.03
CA ASP A 89 1.52 -15.71 -7.22
C ASP A 89 0.13 -15.33 -7.72
N SER A 90 -0.18 -14.03 -7.85
CA SER A 90 -1.46 -13.58 -8.40
C SER A 90 -1.52 -13.81 -9.90
N ALA A 91 -2.60 -14.45 -10.36
CA ALA A 91 -2.81 -14.70 -11.77
C ALA A 91 -3.19 -13.43 -12.54
N ASP A 92 -3.86 -12.49 -11.88
CA ASP A 92 -4.36 -11.27 -12.49
C ASP A 92 -4.23 -10.06 -11.55
N ALA A 93 -4.67 -8.90 -12.03
CA ALA A 93 -4.56 -7.63 -11.33
C ALA A 93 -5.72 -7.35 -10.37
N SER A 94 -6.49 -8.36 -9.98
CA SER A 94 -7.65 -8.15 -9.08
C SER A 94 -7.24 -7.59 -7.73
N PHE A 95 -6.08 -7.99 -7.20
CA PHE A 95 -5.57 -7.46 -5.94
C PHE A 95 -5.30 -5.96 -6.00
N ILE A 96 -4.84 -5.46 -7.16
CA ILE A 96 -4.61 -4.03 -7.38
C ILE A 96 -5.95 -3.30 -7.37
N ARG A 97 -6.90 -3.75 -8.18
CA ARG A 97 -8.22 -3.13 -8.28
C ARG A 97 -8.95 -3.12 -6.95
N ARG A 98 -8.88 -4.23 -6.20
CA ARG A 98 -9.52 -4.34 -4.89
C ARG A 98 -8.95 -3.34 -3.91
N THR A 99 -7.61 -3.24 -3.82
CA THR A 99 -6.95 -2.30 -2.93
C THR A 99 -7.30 -0.85 -3.28
N LEU A 100 -7.23 -0.50 -4.56
CA LEU A 100 -7.55 0.86 -5.01
C LEU A 100 -9.01 1.21 -4.77
N SER A 101 -9.92 0.26 -4.96
CA SER A 101 -11.35 0.45 -4.69
C SER A 101 -11.62 0.74 -3.22
N LEU A 102 -10.95 0.02 -2.32
CA LEU A 102 -11.10 0.22 -0.88
C LEU A 102 -10.57 1.58 -0.41
N LEU A 103 -9.60 2.14 -1.12
CA LEU A 103 -8.99 3.43 -0.80
C LEU A 103 -9.48 4.57 -1.71
N LYS A 104 -10.52 4.36 -2.48
CA LYS A 104 -10.97 5.32 -3.51
C LYS A 104 -11.25 6.72 -2.97
N ASP A 105 -11.71 6.85 -1.73
CA ASP A 105 -12.01 8.15 -1.11
C ASP A 105 -10.75 8.92 -0.70
N ARG A 106 -9.60 8.25 -0.72
CA ARG A 106 -8.29 8.80 -0.36
C ARG A 106 -7.34 8.91 -1.54
N LEU A 107 -7.78 8.47 -2.73
CA LEU A 107 -6.92 8.31 -3.89
C LEU A 107 -7.56 8.99 -5.09
N HIS A 108 -6.89 10.00 -5.64
CA HIS A 108 -7.36 10.74 -6.82
C HIS A 108 -6.75 10.21 -8.12
N GLU A 109 -5.53 9.72 -8.06
CA GLU A 109 -4.81 9.30 -9.26
C GLU A 109 -3.91 8.11 -8.94
N CYS A 110 -3.92 7.12 -9.83
CA CYS A 110 -3.02 5.99 -9.76
C CYS A 110 -2.48 5.64 -11.13
N VAL A 111 -1.16 5.47 -11.21
CA VAL A 111 -0.48 5.01 -12.42
C VAL A 111 0.26 3.73 -12.10
N VAL A 112 0.13 2.72 -12.96
CA VAL A 112 0.80 1.43 -12.81
C VAL A 112 1.81 1.27 -13.93
N PHE A 113 3.04 0.95 -13.55
CA PHE A 113 4.12 0.62 -14.48
C PHE A 113 4.44 -0.87 -14.35
N ASP A 114 4.53 -1.57 -15.48
CA ASP A 114 4.90 -2.98 -15.48
C ASP A 114 5.53 -3.36 -16.80
N TYR A 115 6.12 -4.55 -16.84
CA TYR A 115 6.66 -5.13 -18.05
C TYR A 115 5.55 -5.49 -19.05
N THR A 116 5.85 -5.40 -20.33
CA THR A 116 4.88 -5.72 -21.40
C THR A 116 4.40 -7.16 -21.36
N TRP A 117 5.24 -8.09 -20.89
CA TRP A 117 4.85 -9.51 -20.78
C TRP A 117 3.81 -9.80 -19.70
N ASN A 118 3.50 -8.82 -18.84
CA ASN A 118 2.45 -8.94 -17.83
C ASN A 118 1.10 -8.39 -18.30
N ARG A 119 0.96 -7.96 -19.56
CA ARG A 119 -0.27 -7.36 -20.07
C ARG A 119 -1.51 -8.22 -19.85
N GLU A 120 -1.39 -9.53 -20.08
CA GLU A 120 -2.53 -10.44 -19.93
C GLU A 120 -3.06 -10.48 -18.50
N ARG A 121 -2.17 -10.31 -17.51
CA ARG A 121 -2.56 -10.28 -16.09
C ARG A 121 -3.46 -9.08 -15.78
N TYR A 122 -3.37 -8.02 -16.59
CA TYR A 122 -4.21 -6.83 -16.46
C TYR A 122 -5.51 -6.92 -17.27
N GLY A 123 -5.74 -8.03 -17.99
CA GLY A 123 -6.88 -8.20 -18.86
C GLY A 123 -6.70 -7.60 -20.26
N GLU A 124 -5.51 -7.12 -20.59
CA GLU A 124 -5.17 -6.63 -21.92
C GLU A 124 -4.71 -7.81 -22.81
N VAL A 125 -5.10 -7.78 -24.06
CA VAL A 125 -4.76 -8.82 -25.04
C VAL A 125 -3.66 -8.33 -25.97
#